data_83bfdd00756eeb13640435368a629295
#
_entry.id   83bfdd00756eeb13640435368a629295
#
_cell.length_a   1.000
_cell.length_b   1.000
_cell.length_c   1.000
_cell.angle_alpha   90.00
_cell.angle_beta   90.00
_cell.angle_gamma   90.00
#
_symmetry.space_group_name_H-M   'P 1'
#
loop_
_entity.id
_entity.type
_entity.pdbx_description
1 polymer ?
#
loop_
_entity_poly.entity_id
_entity_poly.type
_entity_poly.pdbx_seq_one_letter_code
_entity_poly.pdbx_strand_id
1 'polypeptide(L)'
;SDVLAVTSYLSERFGQDKIYIMGHSFGSYIALKTVQKYPEYYNAYIAMAQNCNQKESEYLAYDYMKLQYEEAGNARMVEKFTECPIRESEEMYNNYFSSSFRDTAMHELGVGTTREMNSVITGIFFPSLRCKAYTWQERINIWRGKTLSTKFPVVE
;
A
#
# COMPACT_ATOMS: atom_id res chain seq x y z
N SER A 1 19.54 3.06 -9.34
CA SER A 1 18.20 3.45 -8.86
C SER A 1 18.32 4.64 -7.92
N ASP A 2 17.27 5.40 -7.77
CA ASP A 2 17.24 6.59 -6.92
C ASP A 2 17.57 6.25 -5.45
N VAL A 3 17.08 5.09 -4.97
CA VAL A 3 17.41 4.60 -3.62
C VAL A 3 18.92 4.41 -3.44
N LEU A 4 19.61 3.83 -4.43
CA LEU A 4 21.06 3.66 -4.35
C LEU A 4 21.80 5.01 -4.35
N ALA A 5 21.35 5.98 -5.15
CA ALA A 5 21.93 7.32 -5.16
C ALA A 5 21.81 8.00 -3.78
N VAL A 6 20.63 7.88 -3.14
CA VAL A 6 20.43 8.39 -1.76
C VAL A 6 21.29 7.61 -0.76
N THR A 7 21.38 6.29 -0.89
CA THR A 7 22.25 5.45 -0.03
C THR A 7 23.70 5.89 -0.11
N SER A 8 24.23 6.04 -1.32
CA SER A 8 25.62 6.49 -1.51
C SER A 8 25.87 7.87 -0.91
N TYR A 9 24.96 8.81 -1.14
CA TYR A 9 25.03 10.14 -0.56
C TYR A 9 25.05 10.11 0.99
N LEU A 10 24.19 9.28 1.60
CA LEU A 10 24.12 9.18 3.06
C LEU A 10 25.38 8.49 3.64
N SER A 11 25.86 7.43 3.00
CA SER A 11 27.08 6.74 3.38
C SER A 11 28.28 7.69 3.37
N GLU A 12 28.44 8.46 2.32
CA GLU A 12 29.49 9.47 2.20
C GLU A 12 29.35 10.58 3.25
N ARG A 13 28.14 11.14 3.39
CA ARG A 13 27.86 12.24 4.32
C ARG A 13 28.14 11.88 5.78
N PHE A 14 27.86 10.66 6.19
CA PHE A 14 28.01 10.19 7.57
C PHE A 14 29.27 9.35 7.79
N GLY A 15 30.09 9.14 6.77
CA GLY A 15 31.31 8.34 6.86
C GLY A 15 31.04 6.88 7.27
N GLN A 16 29.95 6.30 6.75
CA GLN A 16 29.53 4.93 7.06
C GLN A 16 29.59 4.08 5.78
N ASP A 17 30.35 2.97 5.81
CA ASP A 17 30.42 2.06 4.67
C ASP A 17 29.07 1.38 4.38
N LYS A 18 28.29 1.14 5.44
CA LYS A 18 26.98 0.52 5.36
C LYS A 18 25.95 1.26 6.22
N ILE A 19 24.74 1.35 5.74
CA ILE A 19 23.62 1.95 6.48
C ILE A 19 22.50 0.93 6.73
N TYR A 20 21.51 1.30 7.53
CA TYR A 20 20.26 0.56 7.68
C TYR A 20 19.24 1.11 6.71
N ILE A 21 18.43 0.22 6.12
CA ILE A 21 17.30 0.63 5.30
C ILE A 21 16.00 0.10 5.92
N MET A 22 15.01 0.99 6.04
CA MET A 22 13.67 0.65 6.51
C MET A 22 12.66 0.94 5.41
N GLY A 23 11.76 0.00 5.16
CA GLY A 23 10.67 0.15 4.21
C GLY A 23 9.31 -0.11 4.86
N HIS A 24 8.35 0.78 4.64
CA HIS A 24 6.98 0.62 5.10
C HIS A 24 6.03 0.45 3.91
N SER A 25 5.11 -0.54 3.98
CA SER A 25 4.12 -0.82 2.94
C SER A 25 4.81 -0.99 1.56
N PHE A 26 4.43 -0.24 0.54
CA PHE A 26 5.09 -0.25 -0.76
C PHE A 26 6.60 0.05 -0.69
N GLY A 27 7.03 0.90 0.25
CA GLY A 27 8.45 1.14 0.51
C GLY A 27 9.21 -0.11 0.96
N SER A 28 8.55 -1.09 1.57
CA SER A 28 9.16 -2.36 1.94
C SER A 28 9.53 -3.20 0.72
N TYR A 29 8.69 -3.19 -0.32
CA TYR A 29 9.00 -3.84 -1.59
C TYR A 29 10.21 -3.20 -2.29
N ILE A 30 10.24 -1.87 -2.37
CA ILE A 30 11.35 -1.12 -2.96
C ILE A 30 12.65 -1.40 -2.20
N ALA A 31 12.61 -1.35 -0.87
CA ALA A 31 13.77 -1.61 -0.02
C ALA A 31 14.28 -3.05 -0.19
N LEU A 32 13.38 -4.04 -0.22
CA LEU A 32 13.73 -5.44 -0.44
C LEU A 32 14.44 -5.65 -1.79
N LYS A 33 13.88 -5.10 -2.88
CA LYS A 33 14.51 -5.16 -4.22
C LYS A 33 15.87 -4.47 -4.24
N THR A 34 16.02 -3.40 -3.48
CA THR A 34 17.29 -2.66 -3.40
C THR A 34 18.35 -3.46 -2.64
N VAL A 35 18.01 -4.01 -1.48
CA VAL A 35 18.92 -4.85 -0.68
C VAL A 35 19.30 -6.13 -1.41
N GLN A 36 18.35 -6.75 -2.11
CA GLN A 36 18.63 -7.93 -2.94
C GLN A 36 19.68 -7.65 -4.02
N LYS A 37 19.64 -6.44 -4.61
CA LYS A 37 20.54 -6.06 -5.70
C LYS A 37 21.88 -5.48 -5.21
N TYR A 38 21.90 -4.84 -4.04
CA TYR A 38 23.03 -4.10 -3.51
C TYR A 38 23.23 -4.37 -2.01
N PRO A 39 23.40 -5.66 -1.60
CA PRO A 39 23.48 -6.04 -0.19
C PRO A 39 24.71 -5.45 0.53
N GLU A 40 25.76 -5.12 -0.24
CA GLU A 40 27.04 -4.58 0.28
C GLU A 40 26.88 -3.21 0.94
N TYR A 41 25.84 -2.45 0.62
CA TYR A 41 25.59 -1.11 1.17
C TYR A 41 24.78 -1.11 2.47
N TYR A 42 24.28 -2.27 2.91
CA TYR A 42 23.34 -2.33 4.03
C TYR A 42 23.81 -3.27 5.14
N ASN A 43 23.68 -2.81 6.40
CA ASN A 43 23.87 -3.63 7.57
C ASN A 43 22.66 -4.56 7.81
N ALA A 44 21.46 -3.99 7.65
CA ALA A 44 20.20 -4.74 7.74
C ALA A 44 19.08 -4.01 7.00
N TYR A 45 18.05 -4.79 6.64
CA TYR A 45 16.78 -4.32 6.14
C TYR A 45 15.69 -4.52 7.20
N ILE A 46 14.93 -3.47 7.48
CA ILE A 46 13.82 -3.47 8.42
C ILE A 46 12.51 -3.36 7.64
N ALA A 47 11.73 -4.43 7.66
CA ALA A 47 10.45 -4.50 6.98
C ALA A 47 9.31 -4.09 7.92
N MET A 48 8.48 -3.15 7.48
CA MET A 48 7.24 -2.76 8.16
C MET A 48 6.07 -2.93 7.19
N ALA A 49 5.04 -3.69 7.59
CA ALA A 49 3.93 -4.03 6.71
C ALA A 49 4.43 -4.52 5.33
N GLN A 50 5.25 -5.58 5.35
CA GLN A 50 5.95 -6.09 4.17
C GLN A 50 4.98 -6.47 3.06
N ASN A 51 5.15 -5.86 1.89
CA ASN A 51 4.44 -6.23 0.68
C ASN A 51 5.24 -7.31 -0.08
N CYS A 52 4.74 -8.56 -0.07
CA CYS A 52 5.39 -9.70 -0.75
C CYS A 52 4.68 -10.06 -2.06
N ASN A 53 3.38 -10.32 -1.97
CA ASN A 53 2.51 -10.65 -3.10
C ASN A 53 1.16 -9.95 -2.91
N GLN A 54 1.02 -8.79 -3.54
CA GLN A 54 -0.19 -7.96 -3.36
C GLN A 54 -1.45 -8.67 -3.84
N LYS A 55 -1.36 -9.35 -4.97
CA LYS A 55 -2.52 -10.00 -5.59
C LYS A 55 -3.06 -11.14 -4.71
N GLU A 56 -2.16 -11.99 -4.20
CA GLU A 56 -2.54 -13.07 -3.30
C GLU A 56 -3.09 -12.53 -1.96
N SER A 57 -2.46 -11.49 -1.43
CA SER A 57 -2.94 -10.81 -0.22
C SER A 57 -4.36 -10.24 -0.39
N GLU A 58 -4.67 -9.67 -1.56
CA GLU A 58 -6.02 -9.17 -1.87
C GLU A 58 -7.03 -10.31 -2.01
N TYR A 59 -6.63 -11.45 -2.59
CA TYR A 59 -7.50 -12.62 -2.67
C TYR A 59 -7.87 -13.17 -1.29
N LEU A 60 -6.89 -13.30 -0.40
CA LEU A 60 -7.13 -13.74 0.97
C LEU A 60 -8.00 -12.75 1.76
N ALA A 61 -7.74 -11.45 1.59
CA ALA A 61 -8.54 -10.40 2.23
C ALA A 61 -9.98 -10.39 1.72
N TYR A 62 -10.18 -10.56 0.41
CA TYR A 62 -11.50 -10.65 -0.21
C TYR A 62 -12.31 -11.82 0.37
N ASP A 63 -11.72 -13.01 0.39
CA ASP A 63 -12.41 -14.22 0.90
C ASP A 63 -12.77 -14.06 2.38
N TYR A 64 -11.82 -13.55 3.18
CA TYR A 64 -12.05 -13.28 4.60
C TYR A 64 -13.19 -12.28 4.81
N MET A 65 -13.17 -11.15 4.13
CA MET A 65 -14.19 -10.11 4.30
C MET A 65 -15.57 -10.60 3.85
N LYS A 66 -15.64 -11.33 2.73
CA LYS A 66 -16.89 -11.94 2.25
C LYS A 66 -17.46 -12.90 3.30
N LEU A 67 -16.63 -13.79 3.83
CA LEU A 67 -17.04 -14.74 4.87
C LEU A 67 -17.56 -14.02 6.13
N GLN A 68 -16.86 -12.96 6.58
CA GLN A 68 -17.31 -12.19 7.75
C GLN A 68 -18.68 -11.55 7.54
N TYR A 69 -18.98 -11.06 6.34
CA TYR A 69 -20.32 -10.53 6.03
C TYR A 69 -21.38 -11.63 5.87
N GLU A 70 -21.03 -12.81 5.39
CA GLU A 70 -21.90 -13.98 5.35
C GLU A 70 -22.28 -14.40 6.77
N GLU A 71 -21.32 -14.56 7.67
CA GLU A 71 -21.52 -14.89 9.09
C GLU A 71 -22.34 -13.85 9.83
N ALA A 72 -22.16 -12.56 9.50
CA ALA A 72 -22.93 -11.45 10.06
C ALA A 72 -24.34 -11.30 9.45
N GLY A 73 -24.71 -12.09 8.43
CA GLY A 73 -25.99 -11.98 7.73
C GLY A 73 -26.16 -10.68 6.93
N ASN A 74 -25.08 -10.01 6.56
CA ASN A 74 -25.12 -8.77 5.78
C ASN A 74 -25.28 -9.05 4.29
N ALA A 75 -26.50 -9.39 3.87
CA ALA A 75 -26.81 -9.77 2.49
C ALA A 75 -26.38 -8.72 1.45
N ARG A 76 -26.50 -7.42 1.77
CA ARG A 76 -26.07 -6.32 0.88
C ARG A 76 -24.58 -6.34 0.56
N MET A 77 -23.73 -6.62 1.56
CA MET A 77 -22.29 -6.69 1.33
C MET A 77 -21.90 -7.97 0.61
N VAL A 78 -22.52 -9.10 0.98
CA VAL A 78 -22.33 -10.39 0.29
C VAL A 78 -22.66 -10.30 -1.20
N GLU A 79 -23.77 -9.63 -1.55
CA GLU A 79 -24.15 -9.37 -2.95
C GLU A 79 -23.06 -8.61 -3.70
N LYS A 80 -22.54 -7.51 -3.14
CA LYS A 80 -21.44 -6.72 -3.75
C LYS A 80 -20.17 -7.54 -3.99
N PHE A 81 -19.79 -8.39 -3.03
CA PHE A 81 -18.68 -9.30 -3.22
C PHE A 81 -18.94 -10.32 -4.32
N THR A 82 -20.16 -10.83 -4.41
CA THR A 82 -20.58 -11.83 -5.41
C THR A 82 -20.62 -11.24 -6.82
N GLU A 83 -21.04 -9.99 -6.96
CA GLU A 83 -21.06 -9.26 -8.24
C GLU A 83 -19.66 -8.88 -8.75
N CYS A 84 -18.62 -9.00 -7.90
CA CYS A 84 -17.26 -8.63 -8.22
C CYS A 84 -16.27 -9.78 -7.97
N PRO A 85 -16.32 -10.87 -8.77
CA PRO A 85 -15.49 -12.05 -8.61
C PRO A 85 -14.06 -11.80 -9.07
N ILE A 86 -13.20 -11.33 -8.17
CA ILE A 86 -11.85 -10.79 -8.46
C ILE A 86 -10.84 -11.78 -9.07
N ARG A 87 -11.17 -13.08 -9.10
CA ARG A 87 -10.32 -14.11 -9.73
C ARG A 87 -10.66 -14.38 -11.19
N GLU A 88 -11.78 -13.89 -11.69
CA GLU A 88 -12.25 -14.21 -13.04
C GLU A 88 -11.52 -13.41 -14.12
N SER A 89 -11.15 -12.15 -13.83
CA SER A 89 -10.41 -11.29 -14.77
C SER A 89 -9.64 -10.19 -14.09
N GLU A 90 -8.62 -9.68 -14.78
CA GLU A 90 -7.86 -8.49 -14.34
C GLU A 90 -8.76 -7.24 -14.26
N GLU A 91 -9.76 -7.14 -15.10
CA GLU A 91 -10.71 -6.03 -15.06
C GLU A 91 -11.53 -6.06 -13.76
N MET A 92 -12.07 -7.23 -13.38
CA MET A 92 -12.79 -7.42 -12.12
C MET A 92 -11.91 -7.13 -10.91
N TYR A 93 -10.65 -7.60 -10.92
CA TYR A 93 -9.68 -7.30 -9.89
C TYR A 93 -9.44 -5.79 -9.76
N ASN A 94 -9.18 -5.09 -10.85
CA ASN A 94 -8.90 -3.65 -10.85
C ASN A 94 -10.13 -2.82 -10.43
N ASN A 95 -11.33 -3.22 -10.87
CA ASN A 95 -12.59 -2.59 -10.47
C ASN A 95 -12.82 -2.73 -8.96
N TYR A 96 -12.61 -3.94 -8.41
CA TYR A 96 -12.66 -4.18 -6.98
C TYR A 96 -11.60 -3.37 -6.22
N PHE A 97 -10.34 -3.44 -6.65
CA PHE A 97 -9.21 -2.79 -5.98
C PHE A 97 -9.39 -1.28 -5.84
N SER A 98 -10.03 -0.64 -6.82
CA SER A 98 -10.34 0.79 -6.82
C SER A 98 -11.72 1.14 -6.25
N SER A 99 -12.52 0.16 -5.83
CA SER A 99 -13.90 0.37 -5.39
C SER A 99 -13.99 0.98 -4.00
N SER A 100 -15.03 1.81 -3.80
CA SER A 100 -15.35 2.35 -2.48
C SER A 100 -15.88 1.30 -1.52
N PHE A 101 -16.51 0.22 -2.02
CA PHE A 101 -17.01 -0.83 -1.14
C PHE A 101 -15.86 -1.66 -0.53
N ARG A 102 -14.77 -1.90 -1.29
CA ARG A 102 -13.55 -2.50 -0.73
C ARG A 102 -12.98 -1.64 0.40
N ASP A 103 -12.83 -0.34 0.18
CA ASP A 103 -12.35 0.59 1.21
C ASP A 103 -13.23 0.55 2.47
N THR A 104 -14.56 0.54 2.29
CA THR A 104 -15.51 0.40 3.38
C THR A 104 -15.33 -0.93 4.13
N ALA A 105 -15.32 -2.05 3.40
CA ALA A 105 -15.19 -3.37 4.01
C ALA A 105 -13.90 -3.54 4.80
N MET A 106 -12.77 -3.09 4.24
CA MET A 106 -11.47 -3.13 4.90
C MET A 106 -11.48 -2.36 6.24
N HIS A 107 -12.09 -1.18 6.26
CA HIS A 107 -12.13 -0.35 7.48
C HIS A 107 -13.15 -0.86 8.50
N GLU A 108 -14.31 -1.33 8.07
CA GLU A 108 -15.32 -1.92 8.97
C GLU A 108 -14.81 -3.19 9.66
N LEU A 109 -14.06 -4.02 8.95
CA LEU A 109 -13.54 -5.30 9.47
C LEU A 109 -12.10 -5.22 9.99
N GLY A 110 -11.45 -4.06 9.90
CA GLY A 110 -10.08 -3.85 10.37
C GLY A 110 -9.01 -4.58 9.54
N VAL A 111 -9.29 -4.89 8.28
CA VAL A 111 -8.39 -5.63 7.40
C VAL A 111 -7.37 -4.68 6.76
N GLY A 112 -6.10 -4.80 7.14
CA GLY A 112 -5.02 -4.01 6.55
C GLY A 112 -5.11 -2.49 6.83
N THR A 113 -5.83 -2.10 7.87
CA THR A 113 -6.02 -0.70 8.26
C THR A 113 -5.58 -0.44 9.69
N THR A 114 -5.41 0.82 10.08
CA THR A 114 -5.20 1.19 11.49
C THR A 114 -6.54 1.23 12.22
N ARG A 115 -6.52 1.00 13.54
CA ARG A 115 -7.75 0.95 14.37
C ARG A 115 -8.62 2.20 14.31
N GLU A 116 -8.00 3.36 14.09
CA GLU A 116 -8.66 4.67 14.15
C GLU A 116 -9.04 5.21 12.76
N MET A 117 -8.69 4.50 11.68
CA MET A 117 -8.95 4.93 10.32
C MET A 117 -10.29 4.36 9.83
N ASN A 118 -11.24 5.23 9.53
CA ASN A 118 -12.56 4.83 9.03
C ASN A 118 -12.65 4.81 7.49
N SER A 119 -11.72 5.45 6.80
CA SER A 119 -11.58 5.44 5.35
C SER A 119 -10.25 6.10 4.94
N VAL A 120 -9.81 5.81 3.71
CA VAL A 120 -8.66 6.51 3.11
C VAL A 120 -8.90 8.03 3.01
N ILE A 121 -10.15 8.43 2.78
CA ILE A 121 -10.50 9.86 2.66
C ILE A 121 -10.28 10.58 3.99
N THR A 122 -10.83 10.05 5.07
CA THR A 122 -10.74 10.71 6.40
C THR A 122 -9.38 10.51 7.05
N GLY A 123 -8.75 9.36 6.85
CA GLY A 123 -7.48 9.00 7.49
C GLY A 123 -6.23 9.47 6.77
N ILE A 124 -6.28 9.68 5.44
CA ILE A 124 -5.10 10.05 4.65
C ILE A 124 -5.33 11.32 3.83
N PHE A 125 -6.43 11.40 3.06
CA PHE A 125 -6.64 12.52 2.15
C PHE A 125 -6.73 13.86 2.88
N PHE A 126 -7.67 14.02 3.81
CA PHE A 126 -7.81 15.28 4.54
C PHE A 126 -6.59 15.61 5.41
N PRO A 127 -5.96 14.69 6.14
CA PRO A 127 -4.70 14.95 6.83
C PRO A 127 -3.59 15.45 5.91
N SER A 128 -3.41 14.86 4.73
CA SER A 128 -2.39 15.30 3.78
C SER A 128 -2.63 16.71 3.26
N LEU A 129 -3.90 17.09 3.01
CA LEU A 129 -4.26 18.45 2.63
C LEU A 129 -4.05 19.48 3.76
N ARG A 130 -4.11 19.05 5.01
CA ARG A 130 -3.89 19.91 6.19
C ARG A 130 -2.43 19.96 6.63
N CYS A 131 -1.55 19.15 6.04
CA CYS A 131 -0.14 19.10 6.43
C CYS A 131 0.55 20.43 6.15
N LYS A 132 0.99 21.10 7.22
CA LYS A 132 1.68 22.40 7.13
C LYS A 132 3.11 22.33 6.59
N ALA A 133 3.70 21.13 6.58
CA ALA A 133 5.04 20.92 6.03
C ALA A 133 5.10 21.01 4.49
N TYR A 134 3.94 20.95 3.83
CA TYR A 134 3.83 21.02 2.38
C TYR A 134 3.14 22.29 1.91
N THR A 135 3.62 22.86 0.81
CA THR A 135 2.93 23.89 0.05
C THR A 135 1.63 23.35 -0.58
N TRP A 136 0.73 24.21 -0.99
CA TRP A 136 -0.52 23.79 -1.66
C TRP A 136 -0.25 22.98 -2.93
N GLN A 137 0.76 23.36 -3.71
CA GLN A 137 1.14 22.65 -4.92
C GLN A 137 1.64 21.22 -4.61
N GLU A 138 2.43 21.04 -3.56
CA GLU A 138 2.91 19.72 -3.13
C GLU A 138 1.77 18.84 -2.63
N ARG A 139 0.82 19.39 -1.86
CA ARG A 139 -0.37 18.65 -1.40
C ARG A 139 -1.20 18.13 -2.58
N ILE A 140 -1.38 18.92 -3.63
CA ILE A 140 -2.06 18.48 -4.86
C ILE A 140 -1.21 17.43 -5.59
N ASN A 141 0.11 17.62 -5.68
CA ASN A 141 1.00 16.74 -6.40
C ASN A 141 1.13 15.36 -5.75
N ILE A 142 0.99 15.23 -4.43
CA ILE A 142 0.90 13.92 -3.73
C ILE A 142 -0.21 13.06 -4.35
N TRP A 143 -1.40 13.62 -4.55
CA TRP A 143 -2.56 12.90 -5.08
C TRP A 143 -2.46 12.65 -6.59
N ARG A 144 -1.89 13.60 -7.34
CA ARG A 144 -1.56 13.38 -8.76
C ARG A 144 -0.54 12.25 -8.91
N GLY A 145 0.49 12.22 -8.05
CA GLY A 145 1.49 11.15 -8.01
C GLY A 145 0.86 9.79 -7.69
N LYS A 146 -0.02 9.72 -6.69
CA LYS A 146 -0.78 8.50 -6.38
C LYS A 146 -1.55 7.99 -7.60
N THR A 147 -2.30 8.88 -8.28
CA THR A 147 -3.10 8.50 -9.46
C THR A 147 -2.21 8.05 -10.63
N LEU A 148 -1.03 8.64 -10.78
CA LEU A 148 -0.08 8.20 -11.80
C LEU A 148 0.54 6.85 -11.44
N SER A 149 0.89 6.61 -10.17
CA SER A 149 1.50 5.35 -9.74
C SER A 149 0.59 4.14 -9.93
N THR A 150 -0.73 4.30 -9.84
CA THR A 150 -1.69 3.21 -10.09
C THR A 150 -1.77 2.77 -11.55
N LYS A 151 -1.21 3.55 -12.49
CA LYS A 151 -1.16 3.19 -13.91
C LYS A 151 0.03 2.29 -14.26
N PHE A 152 0.96 2.12 -13.35
CA PHE A 152 2.11 1.24 -13.55
C PHE A 152 1.90 -0.02 -12.71
N PRO A 153 1.90 -1.22 -13.33
CA PRO A 153 1.90 -2.45 -12.57
C PRO A 153 3.18 -2.50 -11.73
N VAL A 154 3.00 -2.46 -10.44
CA VAL A 154 4.11 -2.26 -9.53
C VAL A 154 4.72 -3.58 -9.04
N VAL A 155 4.01 -4.68 -9.22
CA VAL A 155 4.48 -5.96 -8.68
C VAL A 155 3.96 -7.12 -9.54
N GLU A 156 4.79 -7.64 -10.37
CA GLU A 156 4.83 -9.07 -10.68
C GLU A 156 6.03 -9.71 -9.99
#